data_11d6c7e171dbf0b9e1ac6f712177a836
#
_entry.id   11d6c7e171dbf0b9e1ac6f712177a836
#
_cell.length_a   1.000
_cell.length_b   1.000
_cell.length_c   1.000
_cell.angle_alpha   90.00
_cell.angle_beta   90.00
_cell.angle_gamma   90.00
#
_symmetry.space_group_name_H-M   'P 1'
#
loop_
_entity.id
_entity.type
_entity.pdbx_description
1 polymer ?
#
loop_
_entity_poly.entity_id
_entity_poly.type
_entity_poly.pdbx_seq_one_letter_code
_entity_poly.pdbx_strand_id
1 'polypeptide(L)'
;YSNGTETRSTKTVVIDNETTMTVSFDPTRTGVMPASPSWGVFSSENAFTTPKMLYLSAGSHTIKLCQDEASSDGDIQLDKLTISVFNDASVRLADAAIAASGAYHIEMGTGLRAANGTENYSDAVMLGHPYYPKAFKAMSANLRAAMKSHYDFITGYENLLYDSDITAGDGGLQNLSIGGEDITGSGESGKIWFIPKEKGEDYSIIHLINLTSEEDTGWRNATTTPTTKNNLSVKYYYTNDRTASGVYVASPDRNACLSESLSYALGSDSTGKFI
;
A
#
# COMPACT_ATOMS: atom_id res chain seq x y z
N TYR A 1 9.38 -9.62 -20.96
CA TYR A 1 10.33 -9.67 -22.08
C TYR A 1 10.83 -11.10 -22.36
N SER A 2 11.32 -11.29 -23.55
CA SER A 2 12.08 -12.50 -23.90
C SER A 2 13.43 -12.10 -24.51
N ASN A 3 14.50 -12.69 -24.01
CA ASN A 3 15.83 -12.62 -24.57
C ASN A 3 16.26 -14.04 -24.96
N GLY A 4 16.20 -14.36 -26.25
CA GLY A 4 16.55 -15.69 -26.81
C GLY A 4 18.03 -15.92 -26.98
N THR A 5 18.89 -15.00 -26.59
CA THR A 5 20.35 -15.14 -26.70
C THR A 5 20.94 -15.80 -25.46
N GLU A 6 22.22 -16.19 -25.54
CA GLU A 6 22.95 -16.76 -24.40
C GLU A 6 23.61 -15.68 -23.52
N THR A 7 23.56 -14.45 -23.99
CA THR A 7 24.19 -13.31 -23.33
C THR A 7 23.17 -12.29 -22.88
N ARG A 8 23.56 -11.48 -21.91
CA ARG A 8 22.77 -10.33 -21.46
C ARG A 8 22.68 -9.30 -22.57
N SER A 9 21.48 -8.88 -22.92
CA SER A 9 21.22 -7.80 -23.86
C SER A 9 21.09 -6.47 -23.12
N THR A 10 21.74 -5.44 -23.65
CA THR A 10 21.73 -4.11 -23.03
C THR A 10 21.07 -3.11 -23.97
N LYS A 11 20.16 -2.31 -23.45
CA LYS A 11 19.44 -1.29 -24.22
C LYS A 11 19.51 0.05 -23.51
N THR A 12 19.42 1.11 -24.27
CA THR A 12 19.36 2.48 -23.75
C THR A 12 17.91 2.94 -23.65
N VAL A 13 17.52 3.40 -22.49
CA VAL A 13 16.24 4.10 -22.30
C VAL A 13 16.50 5.59 -22.31
N VAL A 14 15.77 6.31 -23.14
CA VAL A 14 15.81 7.78 -23.25
C VAL A 14 14.49 8.33 -22.81
N ILE A 15 14.50 9.30 -21.91
CA ILE A 15 13.32 9.94 -21.36
C ILE A 15 13.34 11.39 -21.79
N ASP A 16 12.25 11.85 -22.41
CA ASP A 16 12.03 13.21 -22.87
C ASP A 16 13.17 13.77 -23.74
N ASN A 17 13.94 12.89 -24.39
CA ASN A 17 15.15 13.17 -25.14
C ASN A 17 16.32 13.79 -24.32
N GLU A 18 16.23 13.78 -23.00
CA GLU A 18 17.23 14.43 -22.14
C GLU A 18 17.95 13.41 -21.23
N THR A 19 17.20 12.57 -20.54
CA THR A 19 17.79 11.62 -19.60
C THR A 19 18.00 10.27 -20.24
N THR A 20 19.21 9.74 -20.15
CA THR A 20 19.54 8.41 -20.66
C THR A 20 19.92 7.47 -19.52
N MET A 21 19.51 6.21 -19.63
CA MET A 21 19.92 5.14 -18.73
C MET A 21 20.06 3.83 -19.49
N THR A 22 20.89 2.97 -18.97
CA THR A 22 21.07 1.62 -19.51
C THR A 22 20.21 0.63 -18.74
N VAL A 23 19.50 -0.22 -19.45
CA VAL A 23 18.76 -1.35 -18.91
C VAL A 23 19.28 -2.65 -19.50
N SER A 24 19.35 -3.71 -18.71
CA SER A 24 19.88 -4.99 -19.12
C SER A 24 18.79 -6.07 -19.03
N PHE A 25 18.77 -6.94 -19.99
CA PHE A 25 17.83 -8.04 -20.11
C PHE A 25 18.62 -9.36 -20.11
N ASP A 26 18.49 -10.11 -19.04
CA ASP A 26 19.16 -11.41 -18.93
C ASP A 26 18.59 -12.44 -19.91
N PRO A 27 19.36 -13.44 -20.32
CA PRO A 27 18.84 -14.54 -21.11
C PRO A 27 17.65 -15.21 -20.45
N THR A 28 16.59 -15.43 -21.20
CA THR A 28 15.39 -16.14 -20.72
C THR A 28 15.28 -17.55 -21.31
N ARG A 29 16.33 -18.01 -22.02
CA ARG A 29 16.41 -19.39 -22.52
C ARG A 29 16.56 -20.37 -21.37
N THR A 30 15.77 -21.43 -21.45
CA THR A 30 15.86 -22.55 -20.52
C THR A 30 16.21 -23.82 -21.31
N GLY A 31 17.23 -24.52 -20.87
CA GLY A 31 17.64 -25.82 -21.43
C GLY A 31 18.73 -25.77 -22.50
N VAL A 32 19.13 -26.94 -22.95
CA VAL A 32 20.15 -27.15 -23.99
C VAL A 32 19.48 -27.07 -25.38
N MET A 33 20.21 -26.55 -26.36
CA MET A 33 19.70 -26.39 -27.74
C MET A 33 18.97 -27.63 -28.29
N PRO A 34 17.89 -27.46 -29.05
CA PRO A 34 17.16 -26.23 -29.29
C PRO A 34 16.23 -25.85 -28.13
N ALA A 35 16.57 -24.80 -27.41
CA ALA A 35 15.76 -24.34 -26.31
C ALA A 35 14.61 -23.45 -26.82
N SER A 36 13.43 -23.67 -26.32
CA SER A 36 12.34 -22.72 -26.55
C SER A 36 12.61 -21.43 -25.78
N PRO A 37 12.45 -20.26 -26.41
CA PRO A 37 12.52 -19.00 -25.68
C PRO A 37 11.43 -18.98 -24.61
N SER A 38 11.79 -18.55 -23.43
CA SER A 38 10.84 -18.31 -22.34
C SER A 38 10.73 -16.81 -22.06
N TRP A 39 9.63 -16.41 -21.42
CA TRP A 39 9.42 -15.04 -21.02
C TRP A 39 10.02 -14.81 -19.64
N GLY A 40 10.80 -13.75 -19.52
CA GLY A 40 11.31 -13.25 -18.27
C GLY A 40 10.63 -11.95 -17.86
N VAL A 41 10.69 -11.64 -16.58
CA VAL A 41 10.18 -10.38 -16.05
C VAL A 41 11.37 -9.50 -15.67
N PHE A 42 11.42 -8.32 -16.27
CA PHE A 42 12.29 -7.26 -15.79
C PHE A 42 11.59 -6.60 -14.61
N SER A 43 11.93 -7.01 -13.42
CA SER A 43 11.34 -6.48 -12.20
C SER A 43 12.42 -6.18 -11.17
N SER A 44 12.03 -5.40 -10.16
CA SER A 44 12.87 -5.16 -8.99
C SER A 44 13.21 -6.44 -8.22
N GLU A 45 12.48 -7.50 -8.46
CA GLU A 45 12.61 -8.78 -7.78
C GLU A 45 13.63 -9.70 -8.44
N ASN A 46 14.02 -9.40 -9.67
CA ASN A 46 15.05 -10.16 -10.35
C ASN A 46 16.43 -9.75 -9.80
N ALA A 47 17.13 -10.70 -9.18
CA ALA A 47 18.45 -10.47 -8.59
C ALA A 47 19.51 -9.98 -9.59
N PHE A 48 19.27 -10.20 -10.89
CA PHE A 48 20.21 -9.84 -11.96
C PHE A 48 19.90 -8.50 -12.62
N THR A 49 18.78 -7.88 -12.31
CA THR A 49 18.40 -6.58 -12.86
C THR A 49 18.35 -5.54 -11.74
N THR A 50 19.16 -4.50 -11.88
CA THR A 50 19.07 -3.35 -11.00
C THR A 50 17.84 -2.53 -11.40
N PRO A 51 16.87 -2.32 -10.51
CA PRO A 51 15.73 -1.46 -10.81
C PRO A 51 16.23 -0.07 -11.18
N LYS A 52 15.66 0.50 -12.21
CA LYS A 52 15.93 1.89 -12.59
C LYS A 52 14.81 2.75 -12.04
N MET A 53 15.19 3.69 -11.22
CA MET A 53 14.28 4.69 -10.69
C MET A 53 14.35 5.93 -11.55
N LEU A 54 13.20 6.47 -11.87
CA LEU A 54 13.01 7.65 -12.65
C LEU A 54 12.21 8.66 -11.83
N TYR A 55 12.70 9.88 -11.79
CA TYR A 55 11.86 10.99 -11.39
C TYR A 55 11.17 11.53 -12.64
N LEU A 56 9.85 11.46 -12.65
CA LEU A 56 9.01 12.09 -13.66
C LEU A 56 8.16 13.14 -12.96
N SER A 57 8.18 14.35 -13.45
CA SER A 57 7.24 15.40 -12.99
C SER A 57 5.81 15.02 -13.36
N ALA A 58 4.82 15.73 -12.84
CA ALA A 58 3.46 15.56 -13.31
C ALA A 58 3.36 16.04 -14.76
N GLY A 59 2.81 15.22 -15.66
CA GLY A 59 2.65 15.56 -17.07
C GLY A 59 2.82 14.39 -18.02
N SER A 60 2.89 14.69 -19.31
CA SER A 60 3.16 13.69 -20.34
C SER A 60 4.66 13.52 -20.53
N HIS A 61 5.11 12.29 -20.59
CA HIS A 61 6.51 11.93 -20.79
C HIS A 61 6.67 10.98 -21.95
N THR A 62 7.81 11.08 -22.63
CA THR A 62 8.20 10.15 -23.69
C THR A 62 9.29 9.23 -23.18
N ILE A 63 9.05 7.92 -23.22
CA ILE A 63 10.03 6.89 -22.88
C ILE A 63 10.38 6.14 -24.15
N LYS A 64 11.63 6.19 -24.57
CA LYS A 64 12.15 5.46 -25.73
C LYS A 64 13.07 4.36 -25.25
N LEU A 65 12.89 3.16 -25.75
CA LEU A 65 13.86 2.07 -25.63
C LEU A 65 14.63 1.97 -26.95
N CYS A 66 15.92 2.22 -26.90
CA CYS A 66 16.77 2.27 -28.07
C CYS A 66 17.75 1.11 -28.05
N GLN A 67 18.02 0.57 -29.22
CA GLN A 67 19.16 -0.31 -29.42
C GLN A 67 20.39 0.56 -29.66
N ASP A 68 21.45 0.27 -28.93
CA ASP A 68 22.73 0.94 -29.18
C ASP A 68 23.37 0.33 -30.44
N GLU A 69 23.73 1.15 -31.40
CA GLU A 69 24.31 0.68 -32.67
C GLU A 69 25.63 -0.07 -32.49
N ALA A 70 26.29 0.12 -31.36
CA ALA A 70 27.55 -0.49 -31.03
C ALA A 70 27.42 -1.89 -30.39
N SER A 71 26.24 -2.33 -30.00
CA SER A 71 26.07 -3.61 -29.34
C SER A 71 25.53 -4.65 -30.32
N SER A 72 26.32 -5.70 -30.53
CA SER A 72 25.89 -6.92 -31.23
C SER A 72 24.92 -7.78 -30.39
N ASP A 73 24.40 -7.21 -29.31
CA ASP A 73 23.54 -7.89 -28.38
C ASP A 73 22.17 -8.15 -29.00
N GLY A 74 21.77 -9.39 -28.95
CA GLY A 74 20.63 -9.92 -29.66
C GLY A 74 19.30 -9.18 -29.40
N ASP A 75 18.36 -9.46 -30.26
CA ASP A 75 17.01 -8.90 -30.16
C ASP A 75 16.31 -9.36 -28.90
N ILE A 76 15.63 -8.41 -28.26
CA ILE A 76 14.69 -8.68 -27.18
C ILE A 76 13.26 -8.51 -27.71
N GLN A 77 12.37 -9.35 -27.22
CA GLN A 77 10.94 -9.19 -27.43
C GLN A 77 10.30 -8.60 -26.17
N LEU A 78 9.59 -7.51 -26.32
CA LEU A 78 8.85 -6.88 -25.24
C LEU A 78 7.38 -7.26 -25.34
N ASP A 79 6.86 -7.79 -24.26
CA ASP A 79 5.43 -8.05 -24.12
C ASP A 79 4.74 -6.84 -23.48
N LYS A 80 5.29 -6.35 -22.39
CA LYS A 80 4.65 -5.33 -21.56
C LYS A 80 5.70 -4.43 -20.91
N LEU A 81 5.40 -3.15 -20.89
CA LEU A 81 6.07 -2.18 -20.03
C LEU A 81 5.11 -1.77 -18.92
N THR A 82 5.55 -1.92 -17.69
CA THR A 82 4.80 -1.44 -16.52
C THR A 82 5.63 -0.39 -15.82
N ILE A 83 5.05 0.76 -15.60
CA ILE A 83 5.60 1.81 -14.74
C ILE A 83 4.86 1.70 -13.41
N SER A 84 5.60 1.29 -12.38
CA SER A 84 5.05 1.23 -11.02
C SER A 84 5.43 2.50 -10.30
N VAL A 85 4.44 3.21 -9.80
CA VAL A 85 4.63 4.38 -8.96
C VAL A 85 4.41 3.95 -7.51
N PHE A 86 5.45 4.03 -6.71
CA PHE A 86 5.30 3.95 -5.27
C PHE A 86 4.76 5.29 -4.78
N ASN A 87 3.61 5.29 -4.15
CA ASN A 87 2.99 6.50 -3.62
C ASN A 87 2.61 6.36 -2.14
N ASP A 88 2.45 7.50 -1.49
CA ASP A 88 2.16 7.59 -0.07
C ASP A 88 0.81 6.94 0.28
N ALA A 89 -0.17 7.00 -0.61
CA ALA A 89 -1.49 6.43 -0.39
C ALA A 89 -1.47 4.90 -0.31
N SER A 90 -0.66 4.24 -1.16
CA SER A 90 -0.49 2.77 -1.12
C SER A 90 0.08 2.28 0.21
N VAL A 91 1.07 3.01 0.76
CA VAL A 91 1.67 2.67 2.07
C VAL A 91 0.63 2.82 3.18
N ARG A 92 -0.06 3.96 3.20
CA ARG A 92 -1.09 4.23 4.21
C ARG A 92 -2.24 3.22 4.17
N LEU A 93 -2.64 2.77 2.96
CA LEU A 93 -3.63 1.71 2.81
C LEU A 93 -3.13 0.38 3.40
N ALA A 94 -1.90 0.00 3.09
CA ALA A 94 -1.29 -1.21 3.64
C ALA A 94 -1.22 -1.15 5.17
N ASP A 95 -0.75 -0.05 5.74
CA ASP A 95 -0.64 0.16 7.18
C ASP A 95 -2.00 0.09 7.86
N ALA A 96 -3.02 0.74 7.29
CA ALA A 96 -4.38 0.71 7.83
C ALA A 96 -4.95 -0.72 7.83
N ALA A 97 -4.79 -1.45 6.73
CA ALA A 97 -5.29 -2.82 6.61
C ALA A 97 -4.58 -3.79 7.57
N ILE A 98 -3.26 -3.65 7.70
CA ILE A 98 -2.43 -4.48 8.59
C ILE A 98 -2.79 -4.21 10.04
N ALA A 99 -2.88 -2.95 10.48
CA ALA A 99 -3.26 -2.59 11.85
C ALA A 99 -4.69 -3.05 12.19
N ALA A 100 -5.66 -2.80 11.31
CA ALA A 100 -7.04 -3.27 11.49
C ALA A 100 -7.15 -4.79 11.55
N SER A 101 -6.22 -5.51 10.92
CA SER A 101 -6.13 -6.98 11.01
C SER A 101 -5.51 -7.46 12.32
N GLY A 102 -4.95 -6.59 13.14
CA GLY A 102 -4.25 -6.94 14.38
C GLY A 102 -2.79 -7.37 14.15
N ALA A 103 -2.18 -6.95 13.06
CA ALA A 103 -0.79 -7.22 12.71
C ALA A 103 0.05 -5.94 12.71
N TYR A 104 1.36 -6.13 12.86
CA TYR A 104 2.31 -5.02 12.83
C TYR A 104 2.98 -4.93 11.46
N HIS A 105 3.15 -3.73 10.99
CA HIS A 105 4.00 -3.40 9.87
C HIS A 105 5.17 -2.56 10.36
N ILE A 106 6.39 -3.05 10.17
CA ILE A 106 7.60 -2.36 10.58
C ILE A 106 8.36 -1.92 9.33
N GLU A 107 8.49 -0.62 9.20
CA GLU A 107 9.29 -0.01 8.16
C GLU A 107 10.76 0.06 8.62
N MET A 108 11.63 -0.60 7.87
CA MET A 108 13.06 -0.52 8.12
C MET A 108 13.71 0.39 7.08
N GLY A 109 14.25 1.50 7.55
CA GLY A 109 15.07 2.39 6.74
C GLY A 109 16.55 2.13 6.93
N THR A 110 17.31 2.18 5.85
CA THR A 110 18.77 2.30 5.92
C THR A 110 19.21 3.65 5.45
N GLY A 111 20.31 4.15 6.02
CA GLY A 111 20.95 5.36 5.53
C GLY A 111 21.46 5.20 4.11
N LEU A 112 21.41 6.28 3.34
CA LEU A 112 22.10 6.35 2.06
C LEU A 112 23.60 6.27 2.29
N ARG A 113 24.24 5.30 1.66
CA ARG A 113 25.69 5.25 1.64
C ARG A 113 26.20 6.32 0.67
N ALA A 114 26.81 7.36 1.19
CA ALA A 114 27.46 8.35 0.36
C ALA A 114 28.59 7.72 -0.49
N ALA A 115 28.91 8.33 -1.63
CA ALA A 115 29.95 7.83 -2.53
C ALA A 115 31.33 7.70 -1.85
N ASN A 116 31.55 8.40 -0.74
CA ASN A 116 32.77 8.30 0.08
C ASN A 116 32.72 7.15 1.12
N GLY A 117 31.69 6.31 1.10
CA GLY A 117 31.53 5.21 2.04
C GLY A 117 30.93 5.56 3.40
N THR A 118 30.61 6.83 3.65
CA THR A 118 29.98 7.27 4.90
C THR A 118 28.48 7.05 4.81
N GLU A 119 27.90 6.44 5.84
CA GLU A 119 26.45 6.27 5.92
C GLU A 119 25.81 7.58 6.40
N ASN A 120 24.82 8.04 5.66
CA ASN A 120 24.02 9.20 6.05
C ASN A 120 22.63 8.72 6.50
N TYR A 121 22.41 8.76 7.80
CA TYR A 121 21.14 8.34 8.40
C TYR A 121 20.10 9.45 8.45
N SER A 122 20.42 10.67 8.02
CA SER A 122 19.47 11.78 7.99
C SER A 122 18.38 11.58 6.93
N ASP A 123 18.72 10.89 5.84
CA ASP A 123 17.83 10.55 4.73
C ASP A 123 17.58 9.05 4.72
N ALA A 124 16.79 8.59 5.70
CA ALA A 124 16.41 7.19 5.77
C ALA A 124 15.68 6.76 4.49
N VAL A 125 16.12 5.67 3.91
CA VAL A 125 15.50 5.05 2.75
C VAL A 125 14.79 3.78 3.17
N MET A 126 13.66 3.53 2.54
CA MET A 126 12.90 2.32 2.80
C MET A 126 13.55 1.14 2.12
N LEU A 127 13.74 0.08 2.89
CA LEU A 127 14.12 -1.23 2.39
C LEU A 127 12.87 -2.08 2.42
N GLY A 128 12.43 -2.49 1.29
CA GLY A 128 11.26 -3.29 1.32
C GLY A 128 11.11 -4.18 0.10
N HIS A 129 10.79 -5.38 0.37
CA HIS A 129 10.33 -6.38 -0.55
C HIS A 129 9.31 -7.23 0.19
N PRO A 130 8.11 -7.39 -0.35
CA PRO A 130 7.64 -7.06 -1.70
C PRO A 130 7.04 -5.66 -1.85
N TYR A 131 6.92 -4.85 -0.80
CA TYR A 131 6.13 -3.62 -0.80
C TYR A 131 6.83 -2.42 -1.42
N TYR A 132 8.15 -2.43 -1.38
CA TYR A 132 8.98 -1.34 -1.86
C TYR A 132 9.90 -1.81 -2.97
N PRO A 133 10.20 -0.97 -3.96
CA PRO A 133 11.21 -1.32 -4.95
C PRO A 133 12.53 -1.57 -4.25
N LYS A 134 13.28 -2.59 -4.70
CA LYS A 134 14.63 -2.91 -4.17
C LYS A 134 15.61 -1.75 -4.30
N ALA A 135 15.32 -0.78 -5.13
CA ALA A 135 16.08 0.44 -5.19
C ALA A 135 15.72 1.30 -3.98
N PHE A 136 16.73 1.69 -3.24
CA PHE A 136 16.62 2.58 -2.12
C PHE A 136 15.95 3.90 -2.54
N LYS A 137 14.83 4.22 -1.94
CA LYS A 137 14.11 5.45 -2.20
C LYS A 137 13.85 6.15 -0.88
N ALA A 138 14.22 7.41 -0.79
CA ALA A 138 13.87 8.23 0.36
C ALA A 138 12.35 8.41 0.44
N MET A 139 11.81 8.33 1.64
CA MET A 139 10.42 8.69 1.89
C MET A 139 10.21 10.17 1.58
N SER A 140 9.07 10.50 0.99
CA SER A 140 8.61 11.89 0.94
C SER A 140 8.41 12.46 2.35
N ALA A 141 8.46 13.79 2.48
CA ALA A 141 8.17 14.42 3.77
C ALA A 141 6.75 14.10 4.25
N ASN A 142 5.81 14.02 3.31
CA ASN A 142 4.41 13.66 3.61
C ASN A 142 4.30 12.21 4.10
N LEU A 143 4.98 11.28 3.45
CA LEU A 143 4.99 9.89 3.90
C LEU A 143 5.62 9.74 5.27
N ARG A 144 6.74 10.41 5.55
CA ARG A 144 7.35 10.39 6.90
C ARG A 144 6.39 10.91 7.97
N ALA A 145 5.66 11.99 7.69
CA ALA A 145 4.67 12.52 8.61
C ALA A 145 3.51 11.53 8.82
N ALA A 146 3.01 10.92 7.75
CA ALA A 146 1.96 9.91 7.84
C ALA A 146 2.41 8.67 8.61
N MET A 147 3.63 8.17 8.37
CA MET A 147 4.21 7.05 9.11
C MET A 147 4.36 7.37 10.59
N LYS A 148 4.84 8.58 10.92
CA LYS A 148 4.92 9.00 12.32
C LYS A 148 3.54 8.98 12.97
N SER A 149 2.53 9.56 12.34
CA SER A 149 1.16 9.54 12.86
C SER A 149 0.61 8.12 12.99
N HIS A 150 0.92 7.25 12.06
CA HIS A 150 0.55 5.84 12.14
C HIS A 150 1.19 5.15 13.35
N TYR A 151 2.48 5.33 13.59
CA TYR A 151 3.16 4.76 14.75
C TYR A 151 2.67 5.36 16.07
N ASP A 152 2.41 6.65 16.13
CA ASP A 152 1.79 7.29 17.30
C ASP A 152 0.40 6.68 17.57
N PHE A 153 -0.38 6.43 16.52
CA PHE A 153 -1.71 5.82 16.60
C PHE A 153 -1.64 4.39 17.11
N ILE A 154 -0.86 3.52 16.50
CA ILE A 154 -0.81 2.11 16.90
C ILE A 154 -0.21 1.93 18.30
N THR A 155 0.67 2.84 18.73
CA THR A 155 1.20 2.85 20.10
C THR A 155 0.14 3.36 21.09
N GLY A 156 -0.56 4.42 20.75
CA GLY A 156 -1.60 4.99 21.62
C GLY A 156 -2.82 4.09 21.82
N TYR A 157 -3.12 3.23 20.84
CA TYR A 157 -4.27 2.33 20.85
C TYR A 157 -3.87 0.86 20.81
N GLU A 158 -2.65 0.50 21.24
CA GLU A 158 -2.17 -0.88 21.21
C GLU A 158 -3.11 -1.85 21.90
N ASN A 159 -3.71 -1.43 23.01
CA ASN A 159 -4.67 -2.24 23.78
C ASN A 159 -6.02 -2.48 23.08
N LEU A 160 -6.34 -1.71 22.05
CA LEU A 160 -7.53 -1.89 21.20
C LEU A 160 -7.19 -2.52 19.83
N LEU A 161 -5.91 -2.70 19.53
CA LEU A 161 -5.44 -3.27 18.27
C LEU A 161 -4.83 -4.66 18.45
N TYR A 162 -4.07 -4.87 19.53
CA TYR A 162 -3.12 -5.99 19.61
C TYR A 162 -3.24 -6.84 20.88
N ASP A 163 -4.02 -6.45 21.87
CA ASP A 163 -4.19 -7.25 23.08
C ASP A 163 -4.74 -8.65 22.75
N SER A 164 -4.34 -9.63 23.55
CA SER A 164 -4.69 -11.04 23.33
C SER A 164 -6.17 -11.37 23.52
N ASP A 165 -6.93 -10.48 24.15
CA ASP A 165 -8.38 -10.58 24.34
C ASP A 165 -9.20 -9.93 23.23
N ILE A 166 -8.53 -9.43 22.18
CA ILE A 166 -9.20 -8.93 20.99
C ILE A 166 -9.58 -10.10 20.08
N THR A 167 -10.84 -10.17 19.77
CA THR A 167 -11.41 -11.20 18.90
C THR A 167 -12.09 -10.59 17.69
N ALA A 168 -12.35 -11.41 16.68
CA ALA A 168 -13.19 -10.97 15.56
C ALA A 168 -14.59 -10.66 16.09
N GLY A 169 -15.09 -9.49 15.76
CA GLY A 169 -16.47 -9.12 16.03
C GLY A 169 -17.45 -9.79 15.07
N ASP A 170 -18.74 -9.64 15.31
CA ASP A 170 -19.76 -10.10 14.36
C ASP A 170 -19.67 -9.28 13.08
N GLY A 171 -19.03 -9.86 12.08
CA GLY A 171 -18.68 -9.24 10.80
C GLY A 171 -19.81 -9.17 9.79
N GLY A 172 -21.03 -9.44 10.19
CA GLY A 172 -22.15 -9.34 9.27
C GLY A 172 -22.32 -7.91 8.75
N LEU A 173 -22.23 -7.71 7.43
CA LEU A 173 -22.43 -6.39 6.81
C LEU A 173 -23.82 -5.81 7.12
N GLN A 174 -24.78 -6.66 7.45
CA GLN A 174 -26.12 -6.26 7.89
C GLN A 174 -26.09 -5.50 9.24
N ASN A 175 -25.02 -5.64 10.01
CA ASN A 175 -24.92 -4.99 11.32
C ASN A 175 -24.43 -3.53 11.22
N LEU A 176 -23.94 -3.10 10.05
CA LEU A 176 -23.48 -1.73 9.83
C LEU A 176 -24.22 -1.11 8.65
N SER A 177 -24.61 0.14 8.80
CA SER A 177 -24.94 0.99 7.67
C SER A 177 -24.29 2.36 7.83
N ILE A 178 -23.78 2.89 6.71
CA ILE A 178 -23.20 4.23 6.65
C ILE A 178 -23.99 4.99 5.61
N GLY A 179 -24.64 6.06 6.01
CA GLY A 179 -25.55 6.81 5.16
C GLY A 179 -24.91 7.28 3.86
N GLY A 180 -25.42 6.80 2.74
CA GLY A 180 -24.96 7.16 1.39
C GLY A 180 -23.69 6.45 0.91
N GLU A 181 -23.16 5.48 1.67
CA GLU A 181 -21.93 4.77 1.29
C GLU A 181 -22.16 3.27 1.20
N ASP A 182 -21.55 2.66 0.21
CA ASP A 182 -21.47 1.21 0.12
C ASP A 182 -20.37 0.67 1.03
N ILE A 183 -20.63 -0.46 1.68
CA ILE A 183 -19.70 -1.12 2.60
C ILE A 183 -19.27 -2.48 2.07
N THR A 184 -18.08 -2.92 2.47
CA THR A 184 -17.52 -4.23 2.14
C THR A 184 -16.84 -4.87 3.34
N GLY A 185 -16.89 -6.19 3.46
CA GLY A 185 -16.12 -6.95 4.44
C GLY A 185 -14.77 -7.48 3.90
N SER A 186 -14.51 -7.29 2.62
CA SER A 186 -13.38 -7.92 1.90
C SER A 186 -12.43 -6.93 1.22
N GLY A 187 -12.55 -5.63 1.49
CA GLY A 187 -11.64 -4.63 0.93
C GLY A 187 -11.87 -4.34 -0.56
N GLU A 188 -13.11 -4.35 -1.03
CA GLU A 188 -13.44 -4.02 -2.41
C GLU A 188 -13.28 -2.52 -2.67
N SER A 189 -12.70 -2.18 -3.81
CA SER A 189 -12.58 -0.78 -4.27
C SER A 189 -13.93 -0.11 -4.44
N GLY A 190 -13.97 1.21 -4.28
CA GLY A 190 -15.18 2.00 -4.37
C GLY A 190 -16.09 1.96 -3.13
N LYS A 191 -15.69 1.28 -2.05
CA LYS A 191 -16.51 1.06 -0.86
C LYS A 191 -15.77 1.46 0.43
N ILE A 192 -16.47 1.45 1.56
CA ILE A 192 -15.85 1.54 2.88
C ILE A 192 -15.65 0.12 3.42
N TRP A 193 -14.40 -0.22 3.74
CA TRP A 193 -14.07 -1.53 4.30
C TRP A 193 -14.33 -1.54 5.80
N PHE A 194 -15.21 -2.44 6.22
CA PHE A 194 -15.63 -2.66 7.59
C PHE A 194 -14.95 -3.89 8.16
N ILE A 195 -14.22 -3.71 9.27
CA ILE A 195 -13.57 -4.80 10.01
C ILE A 195 -13.96 -4.66 11.49
N PRO A 196 -14.93 -5.45 11.97
CA PRO A 196 -15.32 -5.41 13.38
C PRO A 196 -14.41 -6.26 14.25
N LYS A 197 -14.19 -5.78 15.47
CA LYS A 197 -13.48 -6.48 16.54
C LYS A 197 -14.24 -6.30 17.85
N GLU A 198 -14.01 -7.20 18.77
CA GLU A 198 -14.49 -7.11 20.15
C GLU A 198 -13.30 -7.25 21.10
N LYS A 199 -13.26 -6.43 22.16
CA LYS A 199 -12.30 -6.58 23.25
C LYS A 199 -13.05 -6.95 24.53
N GLY A 200 -12.99 -8.24 24.84
CA GLY A 200 -13.72 -8.79 25.98
C GLY A 200 -15.19 -8.37 25.95
N GLU A 201 -15.66 -7.88 27.09
CA GLU A 201 -17.01 -7.32 27.21
C GLU A 201 -17.05 -5.77 27.19
N ASP A 202 -15.91 -5.11 27.08
CA ASP A 202 -15.79 -3.68 27.28
C ASP A 202 -15.97 -2.85 26.01
N TYR A 203 -15.46 -3.34 24.87
CA TYR A 203 -15.46 -2.57 23.63
C TYR A 203 -15.91 -3.37 22.43
N SER A 204 -16.78 -2.78 21.63
CA SER A 204 -16.94 -3.12 20.22
C SER A 204 -16.10 -2.14 19.42
N ILE A 205 -15.20 -2.65 18.61
CA ILE A 205 -14.23 -1.86 17.84
C ILE A 205 -14.58 -1.99 16.37
N ILE A 206 -14.76 -0.87 15.70
CA ILE A 206 -15.14 -0.82 14.29
C ILE A 206 -14.04 -0.12 13.53
N HIS A 207 -13.28 -0.88 12.73
CA HIS A 207 -12.35 -0.30 11.79
C HIS A 207 -13.05 0.03 10.48
N LEU A 208 -12.88 1.26 10.01
CA LEU A 208 -13.40 1.74 8.73
C LEU A 208 -12.24 2.24 7.88
N ILE A 209 -12.02 1.61 6.74
CA ILE A 209 -10.99 2.01 5.78
C ILE A 209 -11.70 2.55 4.53
N ASN A 210 -11.39 3.79 4.17
CA ASN A 210 -12.04 4.46 3.05
C ASN A 210 -11.38 4.06 1.72
N LEU A 211 -12.09 3.26 0.93
CA LEU A 211 -11.70 2.83 -0.42
C LEU A 211 -12.58 3.44 -1.51
N THR A 212 -13.40 4.45 -1.18
CA THR A 212 -14.45 4.95 -2.10
C THR A 212 -13.94 5.62 -3.35
N SER A 213 -12.68 6.05 -3.40
CA SER A 213 -12.05 6.63 -4.58
C SER A 213 -11.02 5.70 -5.21
N GLU A 214 -10.87 4.49 -4.71
CA GLU A 214 -9.88 3.56 -5.21
C GLU A 214 -10.44 2.77 -6.39
N GLU A 215 -9.68 2.70 -7.47
CA GLU A 215 -9.97 1.84 -8.62
C GLU A 215 -9.38 0.44 -8.43
N ASP A 216 -8.30 0.36 -7.63
CA ASP A 216 -7.57 -0.87 -7.35
C ASP A 216 -7.06 -0.83 -5.90
N THR A 217 -7.26 -1.91 -5.16
CA THR A 217 -6.79 -2.07 -3.77
C THR A 217 -5.46 -2.81 -3.68
N GLY A 218 -4.82 -3.05 -4.80
CA GLY A 218 -3.46 -3.60 -4.83
C GLY A 218 -2.46 -2.57 -4.31
N TRP A 219 -1.90 -2.80 -3.14
CA TRP A 219 -0.93 -1.91 -2.49
C TRP A 219 0.35 -1.63 -3.29
N ARG A 220 0.63 -2.42 -4.31
CA ARG A 220 1.75 -2.19 -5.24
C ARG A 220 1.40 -1.26 -6.39
N ASN A 221 0.13 -1.01 -6.58
CA ASN A 221 -0.35 -0.15 -7.64
C ASN A 221 -0.39 1.29 -7.14
N ALA A 222 -0.28 2.22 -8.06
CA ALA A 222 -0.49 3.62 -7.72
C ALA A 222 -1.96 3.80 -7.34
N THR A 223 -2.20 4.11 -6.07
CA THR A 223 -3.51 4.47 -5.58
C THR A 223 -3.59 5.98 -5.40
N THR A 224 -4.78 6.52 -5.40
CA THR A 224 -5.02 7.92 -5.09
C THR A 224 -5.36 8.07 -3.62
N THR A 225 -5.09 9.22 -3.04
CA THR A 225 -5.60 9.51 -1.70
C THR A 225 -7.12 9.62 -1.76
N PRO A 226 -7.87 8.80 -1.01
CA PRO A 226 -9.31 8.84 -1.06
C PRO A 226 -9.86 10.20 -0.61
N THR A 227 -10.98 10.60 -1.21
CA THR A 227 -11.68 11.81 -0.79
C THR A 227 -12.16 11.67 0.64
N THR A 228 -11.82 12.63 1.47
CA THR A 228 -12.24 12.63 2.87
C THR A 228 -13.76 12.64 2.99
N LYS A 229 -14.30 11.73 3.77
CA LYS A 229 -15.71 11.66 4.10
C LYS A 229 -15.96 12.30 5.45
N ASN A 230 -16.94 13.18 5.52
CA ASN A 230 -17.28 13.91 6.73
C ASN A 230 -18.76 13.76 7.04
N ASN A 231 -19.13 13.91 8.31
CA ASN A 231 -20.53 13.91 8.78
C ASN A 231 -21.31 12.65 8.34
N LEU A 232 -20.65 11.50 8.35
CA LEU A 232 -21.31 10.24 8.04
C LEU A 232 -22.26 9.85 9.16
N SER A 233 -23.49 9.51 8.79
CA SER A 233 -24.44 8.88 9.72
C SER A 233 -24.14 7.38 9.74
N VAL A 234 -23.73 6.89 10.89
CA VAL A 234 -23.38 5.47 11.09
C VAL A 234 -24.41 4.84 11.99
N LYS A 235 -24.97 3.71 11.61
CA LYS A 235 -25.84 2.87 12.43
C LYS A 235 -25.19 1.49 12.58
N TYR A 236 -24.96 1.08 13.82
CA TYR A 236 -24.35 -0.21 14.13
C TYR A 236 -25.27 -1.02 15.06
N TYR A 237 -25.60 -2.25 14.65
CA TYR A 237 -26.33 -3.21 15.45
C TYR A 237 -25.35 -4.04 16.26
N TYR A 238 -25.56 -4.09 17.55
CA TYR A 238 -24.76 -4.93 18.45
C TYR A 238 -25.65 -6.02 19.07
N THR A 239 -25.06 -7.21 19.20
CA THR A 239 -25.80 -8.45 19.46
C THR A 239 -25.87 -8.83 20.95
N ASN A 240 -25.19 -8.09 21.81
CA ASN A 240 -25.12 -8.41 23.23
C ASN A 240 -26.14 -7.60 24.06
N ASP A 241 -26.33 -8.01 25.33
CA ASP A 241 -27.24 -7.33 26.27
C ASP A 241 -26.68 -6.02 26.84
N ARG A 242 -25.55 -5.56 26.32
CA ARG A 242 -24.89 -4.35 26.77
C ARG A 242 -25.63 -3.09 26.33
N THR A 243 -25.31 -2.01 27.00
CA THR A 243 -25.73 -0.66 26.62
C THR A 243 -24.45 0.15 26.42
N ALA A 244 -24.29 0.75 25.26
CA ALA A 244 -23.15 1.61 24.99
C ALA A 244 -23.18 2.82 25.95
N SER A 245 -22.07 3.10 26.60
CA SER A 245 -21.87 4.24 27.49
C SER A 245 -21.16 5.41 26.83
N GLY A 246 -20.61 5.20 25.62
CA GLY A 246 -19.94 6.24 24.82
C GLY A 246 -19.55 5.72 23.45
N VAL A 247 -19.40 6.64 22.52
CA VAL A 247 -18.87 6.38 21.17
C VAL A 247 -17.71 7.33 20.92
N TYR A 248 -16.62 6.78 20.43
CA TYR A 248 -15.41 7.55 20.19
C TYR A 248 -14.88 7.21 18.79
N VAL A 249 -14.26 8.18 18.15
CA VAL A 249 -13.53 8.00 16.90
C VAL A 249 -12.08 8.41 17.09
N ALA A 250 -11.17 7.64 16.54
CA ALA A 250 -9.76 7.96 16.44
C ALA A 250 -9.23 7.61 15.04
N SER A 251 -8.27 8.36 14.55
CA SER A 251 -7.66 8.12 13.23
C SER A 251 -6.22 8.64 13.22
N PRO A 252 -5.28 7.92 12.59
CA PRO A 252 -3.92 8.45 12.38
C PRO A 252 -3.90 9.67 11.45
N ASP A 253 -4.98 9.91 10.71
CA ASP A 253 -5.06 10.97 9.71
C ASP A 253 -5.62 12.29 10.25
N ARG A 254 -6.02 12.33 11.51
CA ARG A 254 -6.66 13.53 12.09
C ARG A 254 -6.35 13.70 13.58
N ASN A 255 -6.47 14.95 14.02
CA ASN A 255 -6.44 15.35 15.43
C ASN A 255 -5.26 14.77 16.23
N ALA A 256 -4.08 14.70 15.62
CA ALA A 256 -2.88 14.12 16.25
C ALA A 256 -3.13 12.74 16.90
N CYS A 257 -3.95 11.91 16.28
CA CYS A 257 -4.36 10.59 16.76
C CYS A 257 -5.25 10.58 18.03
N LEU A 258 -5.65 11.73 18.55
CA LEU A 258 -6.49 11.79 19.74
C LEU A 258 -7.91 11.31 19.44
N SER A 259 -8.50 10.58 20.38
CA SER A 259 -9.90 10.17 20.28
C SER A 259 -10.83 11.36 20.52
N GLU A 260 -11.92 11.39 19.78
CA GLU A 260 -13.00 12.35 19.91
C GLU A 260 -14.28 11.64 20.29
N SER A 261 -15.01 12.19 21.28
CA SER A 261 -16.36 11.69 21.61
C SER A 261 -17.33 12.08 20.51
N LEU A 262 -18.15 11.12 20.09
CA LEU A 262 -19.22 11.34 19.13
C LEU A 262 -20.57 11.44 19.83
N SER A 263 -21.46 12.28 19.29
CA SER A 263 -22.86 12.26 19.66
C SER A 263 -23.52 10.99 19.12
N TYR A 264 -24.31 10.31 19.93
CA TYR A 264 -24.97 9.08 19.54
C TYR A 264 -26.37 8.98 20.12
N ALA A 265 -27.17 8.11 19.57
CA ALA A 265 -28.50 7.76 20.09
C ALA A 265 -28.63 6.23 20.12
N LEU A 266 -29.21 5.73 21.17
CA LEU A 266 -29.54 4.31 21.32
C LEU A 266 -30.94 4.05 20.81
N GLY A 267 -31.12 2.93 20.12
CA GLY A 267 -32.40 2.51 19.59
C GLY A 267 -32.54 1.01 19.50
N SER A 268 -33.75 0.57 19.16
CA SER A 268 -34.00 -0.82 18.81
C SER A 268 -35.10 -0.90 17.76
N ASP A 269 -35.00 -1.90 16.88
CA ASP A 269 -36.01 -2.23 15.89
C ASP A 269 -36.13 -3.75 15.76
N SER A 270 -36.81 -4.23 14.71
CA SER A 270 -37.00 -5.67 14.47
C SER A 270 -35.69 -6.43 14.23
N THR A 271 -34.61 -5.74 13.89
CA THR A 271 -33.28 -6.34 13.68
C THR A 271 -32.53 -6.49 15.01
N GLY A 272 -32.69 -5.57 15.93
CA GLY A 272 -32.03 -5.59 17.22
C GLY A 272 -31.80 -4.21 17.83
N LYS A 273 -30.92 -4.18 18.83
CA LYS A 273 -30.43 -2.92 19.42
C LYS A 273 -29.39 -2.29 18.52
N PHE A 274 -29.40 -0.97 18.42
CA PHE A 274 -28.42 -0.23 17.61
C PHE A 274 -27.99 1.08 18.27
N ILE A 275 -26.92 1.61 17.79
CA ILE A 275 -26.36 2.90 18.12
C ILE A 275 -26.13 3.71 16.86
#